data_c1b6c927e028cf209c6278ab2e52da93
#
_entry.id   c1b6c927e028cf209c6278ab2e52da93
#
_cell.length_a   1.000
_cell.length_b   1.000
_cell.length_c   1.000
_cell.angle_alpha   90.00
_cell.angle_beta   90.00
_cell.angle_gamma   90.00
#
_symmetry.space_group_name_H-M   'P 1'
#
loop_
_entity.id
_entity.type
_entity.pdbx_description
1 polymer ?
#
loop_
_entity_poly.entity_id
_entity_poly.type
_entity_poly.pdbx_seq_one_letter_code
_entity_poly.pdbx_strand_id
1 'polypeptide(L)' 'MELARKLLESRTHNVNEVGLKVGYSTASHFIAAFKKQYGITPKKYIQSSN' A
#
# COMPACT_ATOMS: atom_id res chain seq x y z
N MET A 1 4.60 4.63 -6.71
CA MET A 1 3.50 4.34 -5.76
C MET A 1 2.11 4.36 -6.37
N GLU A 2 1.97 4.84 -7.58
CA GLU A 2 0.64 4.85 -8.19
C GLU A 2 0.06 3.46 -8.39
N LEU A 3 0.90 2.50 -8.79
CA LEU A 3 0.42 1.13 -8.96
C LEU A 3 -0.02 0.56 -7.61
N ALA A 4 0.75 0.81 -6.56
CA ALA A 4 0.38 0.34 -5.23
C ALA A 4 -0.96 0.91 -4.80
N ARG A 5 -1.17 2.21 -5.04
CA ARG A 5 -2.43 2.84 -4.68
C ARG A 5 -3.60 2.21 -5.44
N LYS A 6 -3.42 1.95 -6.73
CA LYS A 6 -4.47 1.32 -7.53
C LYS A 6 -4.80 -0.08 -7.04
N LEU A 7 -3.78 -0.86 -6.69
CA LEU A 7 -4.01 -2.20 -6.17
C LEU A 7 -4.75 -2.17 -4.84
N LEU A 8 -4.41 -1.21 -4.00
CA LEU A 8 -5.12 -1.06 -2.73
C LEU A 8 -6.58 -0.66 -2.94
N GLU A 9 -6.83 0.24 -3.88
CA GLU A 9 -8.18 0.71 -4.14
C GLU A 9 -9.06 -0.37 -4.73
N SER A 10 -8.49 -1.29 -5.50
CA SER A 10 -9.24 -2.39 -6.09
C SER A 10 -9.67 -3.41 -5.06
N ARG A 11 -9.00 -3.43 -3.90
CA ARG A 11 -9.30 -4.34 -2.79
C ARG A 11 -9.19 -5.81 -3.16
N THR A 12 -8.46 -6.12 -4.21
CA THR A 12 -8.21 -7.51 -4.62
C THR A 12 -6.97 -8.09 -3.98
N HIS A 13 -6.17 -7.22 -3.32
CA HIS A 13 -4.92 -7.64 -2.69
C HIS A 13 -4.82 -7.02 -1.30
N ASN A 14 -4.20 -7.74 -0.36
CA ASN A 14 -3.93 -7.17 0.94
C ASN A 14 -2.64 -6.35 0.88
N VAL A 15 -2.31 -5.65 1.99
CA VAL A 15 -1.15 -4.76 2.03
C VAL A 15 0.14 -5.52 1.75
N ASN A 16 0.29 -6.74 2.32
CA ASN A 16 1.49 -7.53 2.10
C ASN A 16 1.66 -7.88 0.62
N GLU A 17 0.58 -8.30 -0.01
CA GLU A 17 0.63 -8.65 -1.43
C GLU A 17 0.96 -7.46 -2.31
N VAL A 18 0.37 -6.31 -2.00
CA VAL A 18 0.64 -5.10 -2.77
C VAL A 18 2.12 -4.74 -2.68
N GLY A 19 2.69 -4.80 -1.48
CA GLY A 19 4.10 -4.50 -1.30
C GLY A 19 4.99 -5.38 -2.15
N LEU A 20 4.71 -6.69 -2.16
CA LEU A 20 5.50 -7.62 -2.95
C LEU A 20 5.32 -7.38 -4.45
N LYS A 21 4.11 -7.10 -4.88
CA LYS A 21 3.84 -6.89 -6.31
C LYS A 21 4.51 -5.64 -6.86
N VAL A 22 4.68 -4.62 -6.04
CA VAL A 22 5.32 -3.39 -6.49
C VAL A 22 6.83 -3.38 -6.27
N GLY A 23 7.40 -4.50 -5.81
CA GLY A 23 8.84 -4.66 -5.79
C GLY A 23 9.51 -4.51 -4.44
N TYR A 24 8.76 -4.46 -3.35
CA TYR A 24 9.34 -4.40 -2.01
C TYR A 24 9.56 -5.80 -1.47
N SER A 25 10.69 -5.99 -0.81
CA SER A 25 11.03 -7.31 -0.26
C SER A 25 10.27 -7.63 1.02
N THR A 26 9.82 -6.62 1.75
CA THR A 26 9.02 -6.82 2.95
C THR A 26 7.89 -5.81 3.01
N ALA A 27 6.81 -6.20 3.69
CA ALA A 27 5.68 -5.29 3.87
C ALA A 27 6.07 -4.07 4.70
N SER A 28 7.00 -4.24 5.65
CA SER A 28 7.43 -3.11 6.48
C SER A 28 8.03 -1.99 5.65
N HIS A 29 8.88 -2.35 4.69
CA HIS A 29 9.48 -1.35 3.80
C HIS A 29 8.43 -0.67 2.95
N PHE A 30 7.49 -1.44 2.43
CA PHE A 30 6.41 -0.87 1.64
C PHE A 30 5.57 0.10 2.45
N ILE A 31 5.18 -0.31 3.66
CA ILE A 31 4.35 0.52 4.53
C ILE A 31 5.06 1.85 4.84
N ALA A 32 6.35 1.79 5.17
CA ALA A 32 7.11 2.99 5.46
C ALA A 32 7.19 3.92 4.25
N ALA A 33 7.45 3.34 3.08
CA ALA A 33 7.53 4.13 1.85
C ALA A 33 6.19 4.75 1.49
N PHE A 34 5.12 4.00 1.64
CA PHE A 34 3.78 4.51 1.35
C PHE A 34 3.41 5.66 2.28
N LYS A 35 3.69 5.48 3.57
CA LYS A 35 3.40 6.53 4.54
C LYS A 35 4.20 7.80 4.23
N LYS A 36 5.45 7.65 3.84
CA LYS A 36 6.28 8.80 3.49
C LYS A 36 5.73 9.51 2.26
N GLN A 37 5.23 8.76 1.29
CA GLN A 37 4.74 9.32 0.04
C GLN A 37 3.37 9.99 0.21
N TYR A 38 2.47 9.38 0.96
CA TYR A 38 1.09 9.84 1.05
C TYR A 38 0.69 10.37 2.42
N GLY A 39 1.55 10.26 3.41
CA GLY A 39 1.28 10.78 4.75
C GLY A 39 0.47 9.87 5.64
N ILE A 40 -0.03 8.76 5.14
CA ILE A 40 -0.75 7.77 5.93
C ILE A 40 -0.32 6.37 5.52
N THR A 41 -0.58 5.38 6.40
CA THR A 41 -0.25 4.00 6.09
C THR A 41 -1.21 3.44 5.05
N PRO A 42 -0.80 2.38 4.32
CA PRO A 42 -1.71 1.74 3.35
C PRO A 42 -2.99 1.25 3.99
N LYS A 43 -2.90 0.68 5.19
CA LYS A 43 -4.08 0.20 5.89
C LYS A 43 -5.04 1.34 6.20
N LYS A 44 -4.49 2.45 6.68
CA LYS A 44 -5.30 3.63 6.97
C LYS A 44 -5.93 4.19 5.70
N TYR A 45 -5.19 4.16 4.62
CA TYR A 45 -5.68 4.63 3.34
C TYR A 45 -6.91 3.84 2.88
N ILE A 46 -6.83 2.51 2.99
CA ILE A 46 -7.96 1.66 2.62
C ILE A 46 -9.17 1.95 3.50
N GLN A 47 -8.94 2.10 4.81
CA GLN A 47 -10.03 2.34 5.75
C GLN A 47 -10.71 3.68 5.50
N SER A 48 -9.95 4.71 5.12
CA SER A 48 -10.52 6.03 4.95
C SER A 48 -11.10 6.27 3.56
N SER A 49 -10.84 5.38 2.61
CA SER A 49 -11.32 5.58 1.24
C SER A 49 -12.70 4.97 1.01
N ASN A 50 -13.35 4.56 2.05
CA ASN A 50 -14.70 4.04 1.92
C ASN A 50 -15.68 5.16 1.61
#